data_72cf405338aaa08924d8a815bf140baf
#
_entry.id   72cf405338aaa08924d8a815bf140baf
#
_cell.length_a   1.000
_cell.length_b   1.000
_cell.length_c   1.000
_cell.angle_alpha   90.00
_cell.angle_beta   90.00
_cell.angle_gamma   90.00
#
_symmetry.space_group_name_H-M   'P 1'
#
loop_
_entity.id
_entity.type
_entity.pdbx_description
1 polymer ?
#
loop_
_entity_poly.entity_id
_entity_poly.type
_entity_poly.pdbx_seq_one_letter_code
_entity_poly.pdbx_strand_id
1 'polypeptide(L)'
;IIQSISLSTVPIFWFTAVRLGIFEDTGPFPPTYSIIVTSIIVGIILARIIGKRVFKPITDINKATKKLATGEFDVKINESHVLGKEIREMIHSFNVMTNELKNIETFRNDFVTNVSHEFKTPISAIEGYATLLQDDTLSAEERNSYIERILSSSRRLSTLSGNILMISRLEHQEIIPDKTYYNLDE
;
A
#
# COMPACT_ATOMS: atom_id res chain seq x y z
N ILE A 1 25.37 11.97 -24.10
CA ILE A 1 24.56 11.06 -24.95
C ILE A 1 23.45 11.85 -25.67
N ILE A 2 22.61 12.64 -25.00
CA ILE A 2 21.53 13.41 -25.62
C ILE A 2 22.07 14.46 -26.60
N GLN A 3 23.14 15.15 -26.24
CA GLN A 3 23.81 16.12 -27.08
C GLN A 3 24.50 15.50 -28.32
N SER A 4 25.03 14.29 -28.16
CA SER A 4 25.68 13.55 -29.27
C SER A 4 24.65 13.05 -30.29
N ILE A 5 23.47 12.61 -29.83
CA ILE A 5 22.35 12.19 -30.71
C ILE A 5 21.78 13.38 -31.45
N SER A 6 21.61 14.53 -30.80
CA SER A 6 21.15 15.76 -31.44
C SER A 6 22.14 16.27 -32.50
N LEU A 7 23.44 16.21 -32.23
CA LEU A 7 24.48 16.66 -33.18
C LEU A 7 24.58 15.79 -34.44
N SER A 8 24.23 14.51 -34.36
CA SER A 8 24.32 13.59 -35.50
C SER A 8 23.04 13.47 -36.32
N THR A 9 21.88 13.60 -35.71
CA THR A 9 20.57 13.45 -36.38
C THR A 9 20.17 14.69 -37.15
N VAL A 10 20.50 15.89 -36.67
CA VAL A 10 20.14 17.15 -37.32
C VAL A 10 20.79 17.35 -38.68
N PRO A 11 22.10 17.14 -38.86
CA PRO A 11 22.72 17.24 -40.20
C PRO A 11 22.23 16.14 -41.16
N ILE A 12 21.92 14.94 -40.69
CA ILE A 12 21.34 13.89 -41.54
C ILE A 12 19.95 14.26 -42.03
N PHE A 13 19.10 14.78 -41.13
CA PHE A 13 17.76 15.25 -41.48
C PHE A 13 17.80 16.41 -42.49
N TRP A 14 18.69 17.39 -42.27
CA TRP A 14 18.88 18.50 -43.20
C TRP A 14 19.35 18.00 -44.57
N PHE A 15 20.34 17.15 -44.63
CA PHE A 15 20.88 16.60 -45.89
C PHE A 15 19.82 15.82 -46.66
N THR A 16 19.00 15.03 -45.97
CA THR A 16 17.89 14.29 -46.59
C THR A 16 16.74 15.22 -47.03
N ALA A 17 16.42 16.24 -46.28
CA ALA A 17 15.37 17.21 -46.62
C ALA A 17 15.74 18.10 -47.84
N VAL A 18 16.99 18.51 -47.94
CA VAL A 18 17.52 19.22 -49.14
C VAL A 18 17.53 18.28 -50.36
N ARG A 19 17.90 17.01 -50.16
CA ARG A 19 17.91 16.02 -51.25
C ARG A 19 16.54 15.63 -51.76
N LEU A 20 15.52 15.76 -50.90
CA LEU A 20 14.10 15.53 -51.24
C LEU A 20 13.42 16.77 -51.86
N GLY A 21 14.12 17.88 -52.03
CA GLY A 21 13.57 19.12 -52.61
C GLY A 21 12.55 19.82 -51.69
N ILE A 22 12.52 19.51 -50.41
CA ILE A 22 11.62 20.15 -49.43
C ILE A 22 12.10 21.56 -49.09
N PHE A 23 13.42 21.82 -49.23
CA PHE A 23 14.02 23.15 -49.10
C PHE A 23 14.81 23.52 -50.34
N GLU A 24 14.37 24.54 -51.04
CA GLU A 24 15.18 25.15 -52.08
C GLU A 24 16.35 25.95 -51.47
N ASP A 25 17.53 25.85 -52.04
CA ASP A 25 18.80 26.40 -51.52
C ASP A 25 18.87 27.96 -51.62
N THR A 26 17.74 28.64 -51.81
CA THR A 26 17.70 30.09 -52.10
C THR A 26 16.90 30.90 -51.07
N GLY A 27 16.77 30.41 -49.83
CA GLY A 27 16.10 31.17 -48.77
C GLY A 27 16.99 32.25 -48.14
N PRO A 28 16.42 33.38 -47.66
CA PRO A 28 17.18 34.46 -47.02
C PRO A 28 17.82 34.09 -45.67
N PHE A 29 17.65 32.87 -45.22
CA PHE A 29 18.16 32.40 -43.94
C PHE A 29 19.30 31.37 -44.13
N PRO A 30 20.48 31.63 -43.54
CA PRO A 30 21.57 30.66 -43.58
C PRO A 30 21.16 29.33 -42.92
N PRO A 31 21.69 28.18 -43.40
CA PRO A 31 21.34 26.83 -42.89
C PRO A 31 21.53 26.65 -41.37
N THR A 32 22.31 27.50 -40.73
CA THR A 32 22.53 27.53 -39.31
C THR A 32 21.22 27.84 -38.49
N TYR A 33 20.31 28.67 -38.98
CA TYR A 33 19.08 29.00 -38.30
C TYR A 33 18.11 27.80 -38.26
N SER A 34 18.02 27.03 -39.33
CA SER A 34 17.16 25.85 -39.39
C SER A 34 17.68 24.74 -38.44
N ILE A 35 18.97 24.59 -38.29
CA ILE A 35 19.58 23.69 -37.33
C ILE A 35 19.23 24.07 -35.89
N ILE A 36 19.34 25.36 -35.57
CA ILE A 36 18.99 25.87 -34.23
C ILE A 36 17.52 25.64 -33.92
N VAL A 37 16.61 26.02 -34.85
CA VAL A 37 15.16 25.86 -34.65
C VAL A 37 14.79 24.38 -34.46
N THR A 38 15.32 23.50 -35.29
CA THR A 38 15.07 22.05 -35.20
C THR A 38 15.58 21.48 -33.87
N SER A 39 16.78 21.88 -33.43
CA SER A 39 17.34 21.46 -32.14
C SER A 39 16.48 21.90 -30.96
N ILE A 40 15.92 23.13 -31.01
CA ILE A 40 15.02 23.64 -29.97
C ILE A 40 13.71 22.79 -29.94
N ILE A 41 13.12 22.56 -31.13
CA ILE A 41 11.88 21.76 -31.22
C ILE A 41 12.09 20.35 -30.69
N VAL A 42 13.14 19.67 -31.11
CA VAL A 42 13.51 18.33 -30.64
C VAL A 42 13.75 18.35 -29.13
N GLY A 43 14.47 19.34 -28.62
CA GLY A 43 14.72 19.52 -27.19
C GLY A 43 13.44 19.67 -26.38
N ILE A 44 12.48 20.47 -26.86
CA ILE A 44 11.17 20.65 -26.22
C ILE A 44 10.37 19.34 -26.21
N ILE A 45 10.36 18.61 -27.33
CA ILE A 45 9.64 17.32 -27.43
C ILE A 45 10.25 16.30 -26.44
N LEU A 46 11.57 16.16 -26.45
CA LEU A 46 12.29 15.27 -25.54
C LEU A 46 12.05 15.65 -24.08
N ALA A 47 12.15 16.94 -23.74
CA ALA A 47 11.89 17.42 -22.39
C ALA A 47 10.46 17.10 -21.91
N ARG A 48 9.44 17.24 -22.80
CA ARG A 48 8.07 16.86 -22.50
C ARG A 48 7.88 15.35 -22.29
N ILE A 49 8.52 14.54 -23.12
CA ILE A 49 8.45 13.09 -23.02
C ILE A 49 9.10 12.63 -21.70
N ILE A 50 10.31 13.10 -21.41
CA ILE A 50 11.03 12.77 -20.18
C ILE A 50 10.25 13.27 -18.96
N GLY A 51 9.77 14.52 -19.01
CA GLY A 51 8.97 15.12 -17.93
C GLY A 51 7.74 14.28 -17.57
N LYS A 52 6.98 13.83 -18.56
CA LYS A 52 5.77 13.03 -18.31
C LYS A 52 6.04 11.59 -17.95
N ARG A 53 7.07 10.97 -18.52
CA ARG A 53 7.29 9.52 -18.38
C ARG A 53 8.31 9.14 -17.30
N VAL A 54 9.13 10.08 -16.84
CA VAL A 54 10.14 9.86 -15.79
C VAL A 54 9.82 10.68 -14.53
N PHE A 55 9.65 11.99 -14.65
CA PHE A 55 9.48 12.84 -13.46
C PHE A 55 8.08 12.80 -12.87
N LYS A 56 7.04 12.69 -13.70
CA LYS A 56 5.66 12.63 -13.19
C LYS A 56 5.42 11.42 -12.28
N PRO A 57 5.81 10.18 -12.63
CA PRO A 57 5.67 9.03 -11.75
C PRO A 57 6.35 9.21 -10.40
N ILE A 58 7.55 9.80 -10.35
CA ILE A 58 8.26 10.08 -9.10
C ILE A 58 7.47 11.04 -8.22
N THR A 59 6.89 12.07 -8.83
CA THR A 59 6.04 13.03 -8.10
C THR A 59 4.76 12.36 -7.60
N ASP A 60 4.18 11.45 -8.37
CA ASP A 60 2.97 10.71 -8.00
C ASP A 60 3.26 9.75 -6.84
N ILE A 61 4.42 9.07 -6.82
CA ILE A 61 4.88 8.28 -5.67
C ILE A 61 5.01 9.14 -4.42
N ASN A 62 5.64 10.32 -4.52
CA ASN A 62 5.80 11.21 -3.36
C ASN A 62 4.45 11.68 -2.81
N LYS A 63 3.49 12.03 -3.69
CA LYS A 63 2.14 12.38 -3.26
C LYS A 63 1.40 11.22 -2.61
N ALA A 64 1.52 10.03 -3.20
CA ALA A 64 0.92 8.80 -2.68
C ALA A 64 1.50 8.44 -1.30
N THR A 65 2.82 8.55 -1.13
CA THR A 65 3.49 8.33 0.15
C THR A 65 3.01 9.31 1.23
N LYS A 66 2.79 10.59 0.88
CA LYS A 66 2.24 11.58 1.83
C LYS A 66 0.82 11.21 2.27
N LYS A 67 -0.02 10.73 1.36
CA LYS A 67 -1.37 10.24 1.68
C LYS A 67 -1.32 9.01 2.59
N LEU A 68 -0.43 8.07 2.26
CA LEU A 68 -0.19 6.89 3.08
C LEU A 68 0.21 7.26 4.51
N ALA A 69 1.07 8.27 4.68
CA ALA A 69 1.50 8.78 5.99
C ALA A 69 0.37 9.43 6.81
N THR A 70 -0.73 9.85 6.16
CA THR A 70 -1.94 10.37 6.82
C THR A 70 -3.00 9.30 7.07
N GLY A 71 -2.68 8.02 6.81
CA GLY A 71 -3.61 6.90 7.03
C GLY A 71 -4.55 6.61 5.85
N GLU A 72 -4.34 7.23 4.68
CA GLU A 72 -5.08 6.90 3.47
C GLU A 72 -4.43 5.70 2.78
N PHE A 73 -4.82 4.47 3.13
CA PHE A 73 -4.23 3.25 2.56
C PHE A 73 -4.84 2.83 1.21
N ASP A 74 -5.91 3.48 0.76
CA ASP A 74 -6.55 3.19 -0.54
C ASP A 74 -5.92 3.99 -1.68
N VAL A 75 -4.59 4.01 -1.75
CA VAL A 75 -3.83 4.76 -2.75
C VAL A 75 -3.15 3.78 -3.69
N LYS A 76 -3.45 3.88 -4.99
CA LYS A 76 -2.83 3.07 -6.03
C LYS A 76 -2.25 3.95 -7.13
N ILE A 77 -1.02 3.66 -7.55
CA ILE A 77 -0.33 4.36 -8.63
C ILE A 77 -0.44 3.52 -9.89
N ASN A 78 -0.77 4.17 -11.02
CA ASN A 78 -0.91 3.50 -12.30
C ASN A 78 0.46 3.20 -12.93
N GLU A 79 0.69 1.94 -13.31
CA GLU A 79 1.93 1.45 -13.91
C GLU A 79 2.00 1.65 -15.43
N SER A 80 0.87 2.01 -16.06
CA SER A 80 0.65 1.87 -17.52
C SER A 80 1.28 2.99 -18.31
N HIS A 81 2.20 3.68 -18.14
CA HIS A 81 2.81 4.70 -19.07
C HIS A 81 4.18 5.20 -18.57
N VAL A 82 4.84 4.36 -17.79
CA VAL A 82 6.11 4.71 -17.18
C VAL A 82 7.26 4.26 -18.06
N LEU A 83 8.21 5.16 -18.28
CA LEU A 83 9.44 4.83 -19.00
C LEU A 83 10.50 4.35 -18.00
N GLY A 84 11.02 3.15 -18.24
CA GLY A 84 12.04 2.53 -17.40
C GLY A 84 11.46 1.38 -16.55
N LYS A 85 12.21 0.28 -16.54
CA LYS A 85 11.88 -0.92 -15.77
C LYS A 85 11.96 -0.65 -14.27
N GLU A 86 12.96 0.09 -13.85
CA GLU A 86 13.25 0.42 -12.45
C GLU A 86 12.13 1.24 -11.79
N ILE A 87 11.59 2.24 -12.50
CA ILE A 87 10.48 3.06 -12.00
C ILE A 87 9.19 2.24 -11.92
N ARG A 88 8.97 1.34 -12.87
CA ARG A 88 7.82 0.45 -12.86
C ARG A 88 7.89 -0.53 -11.69
N GLU A 89 9.05 -1.15 -11.44
CA GLU A 89 9.27 -2.02 -10.29
C GLU A 89 9.08 -1.28 -8.96
N MET A 90 9.52 -0.01 -8.88
CA MET A 90 9.30 0.82 -7.71
C MET A 90 7.81 1.11 -7.46
N ILE A 91 7.04 1.42 -8.52
CA ILE A 91 5.58 1.61 -8.41
C ILE A 91 4.89 0.31 -8.01
N HIS A 92 5.29 -0.81 -8.61
CA HIS A 92 4.76 -2.12 -8.26
C HIS A 92 4.99 -2.44 -6.79
N SER A 93 6.22 -2.29 -6.31
CA SER A 93 6.58 -2.50 -4.90
C SER A 93 5.81 -1.57 -3.97
N PHE A 94 5.62 -0.31 -4.36
CA PHE A 94 4.79 0.64 -3.60
C PHE A 94 3.34 0.19 -3.53
N ASN A 95 2.74 -0.24 -4.64
CA ASN A 95 1.36 -0.71 -4.68
C ASN A 95 1.17 -1.99 -3.83
N VAL A 96 2.13 -2.91 -3.87
CA VAL A 96 2.12 -4.11 -3.01
C VAL A 96 2.17 -3.70 -1.54
N MET A 97 3.12 -2.85 -1.16
CA MET A 97 3.25 -2.36 0.21
C MET A 97 1.97 -1.66 0.70
N THR A 98 1.35 -0.82 -0.13
CA THR A 98 0.11 -0.11 0.22
C THR A 98 -1.04 -1.09 0.46
N ASN A 99 -1.14 -2.12 -0.39
CA ASN A 99 -2.16 -3.17 -0.24
C ASN A 99 -1.95 -3.97 1.05
N GLU A 100 -0.71 -4.32 1.40
CA GLU A 100 -0.41 -5.02 2.66
C GLU A 100 -0.75 -4.15 3.89
N LEU A 101 -0.42 -2.86 3.86
CA LEU A 101 -0.79 -1.93 4.94
C LEU A 101 -2.31 -1.81 5.09
N LYS A 102 -3.06 -1.77 3.98
CA LYS A 102 -4.53 -1.76 3.99
C LYS A 102 -5.09 -3.04 4.62
N ASN A 103 -4.52 -4.20 4.27
CA ASN A 103 -4.91 -5.49 4.84
C ASN A 103 -4.66 -5.52 6.36
N ILE A 104 -3.50 -5.04 6.81
CA ILE A 104 -3.15 -4.96 8.24
C ILE A 104 -4.14 -4.05 8.99
N GLU A 105 -4.47 -2.88 8.42
CA GLU A 105 -5.43 -1.97 9.04
C GLU A 105 -6.83 -2.59 9.13
N THR A 106 -7.30 -3.21 8.04
CA THR A 106 -8.59 -3.90 8.03
C THR A 106 -8.63 -5.00 9.09
N PHE A 107 -7.59 -5.84 9.12
CA PHE A 107 -7.47 -6.89 10.12
C PHE A 107 -7.49 -6.34 11.56
N ARG A 108 -6.74 -5.25 11.81
CA ARG A 108 -6.72 -4.60 13.12
C ARG A 108 -8.10 -4.09 13.54
N ASN A 109 -8.84 -3.46 12.63
CA ASN A 109 -10.17 -2.92 12.90
C ASN A 109 -11.17 -4.05 13.15
N ASP A 110 -11.15 -5.11 12.35
CA ASP A 110 -11.97 -6.30 12.52
C ASP A 110 -11.65 -7.01 13.83
N PHE A 111 -10.36 -7.12 14.17
CA PHE A 111 -9.91 -7.71 15.43
C PHE A 111 -10.48 -6.93 16.64
N VAL A 112 -10.31 -5.61 16.67
CA VAL A 112 -10.82 -4.77 17.77
C VAL A 112 -12.34 -4.89 17.88
N THR A 113 -13.06 -4.88 16.76
CA THR A 113 -14.51 -5.00 16.70
C THR A 113 -14.98 -6.35 17.24
N ASN A 114 -14.39 -7.44 16.75
CA ASN A 114 -14.75 -8.80 17.16
C ASN A 114 -14.43 -9.05 18.63
N VAL A 115 -13.25 -8.61 19.10
CA VAL A 115 -12.87 -8.70 20.50
C VAL A 115 -13.88 -7.95 21.38
N SER A 116 -14.27 -6.74 20.99
CA SER A 116 -15.25 -5.94 21.73
C SER A 116 -16.61 -6.65 21.85
N HIS A 117 -17.08 -7.28 20.77
CA HIS A 117 -18.30 -8.06 20.78
C HIS A 117 -18.20 -9.32 21.64
N GLU A 118 -17.08 -10.05 21.58
CA GLU A 118 -16.84 -11.25 22.38
C GLU A 118 -16.72 -10.95 23.88
N PHE A 119 -16.25 -9.76 24.25
CA PHE A 119 -16.27 -9.30 25.66
C PHE A 119 -17.65 -8.85 26.12
N LYS A 120 -18.39 -8.12 25.27
CA LYS A 120 -19.71 -7.55 25.64
C LYS A 120 -20.70 -8.62 26.05
N THR A 121 -20.77 -9.73 25.34
CA THR A 121 -21.74 -10.80 25.61
C THR A 121 -21.62 -11.39 27.02
N PRO A 122 -20.46 -11.91 27.49
CA PRO A 122 -20.33 -12.44 28.83
C PRO A 122 -20.45 -11.36 29.91
N ILE A 123 -20.02 -10.12 29.65
CA ILE A 123 -20.19 -9.01 30.59
C ILE A 123 -21.69 -8.74 30.81
N SER A 124 -22.47 -8.59 29.72
CA SER A 124 -23.93 -8.36 29.86
C SER A 124 -24.65 -9.54 30.55
N ALA A 125 -24.17 -10.77 30.35
CA ALA A 125 -24.71 -11.93 31.06
C ALA A 125 -24.42 -11.85 32.58
N ILE A 126 -23.19 -11.49 32.96
CA ILE A 126 -22.81 -11.30 34.36
C ILE A 126 -23.68 -10.21 35.01
N GLU A 127 -23.80 -9.03 34.37
CA GLU A 127 -24.58 -7.92 34.84
C GLU A 127 -26.07 -8.31 35.00
N GLY A 128 -26.65 -8.98 34.00
CA GLY A 128 -28.04 -9.43 34.02
C GLY A 128 -28.33 -10.42 35.15
N TYR A 129 -27.52 -11.48 35.29
CA TYR A 129 -27.71 -12.45 36.35
C TYR A 129 -27.40 -11.87 37.74
N ALA A 130 -26.42 -10.98 37.86
CA ALA A 130 -26.13 -10.28 39.11
C ALA A 130 -27.31 -9.37 39.54
N THR A 131 -27.97 -8.71 38.58
CA THR A 131 -29.16 -7.92 38.83
C THR A 131 -30.34 -8.80 39.31
N LEU A 132 -30.54 -9.95 38.65
CA LEU A 132 -31.56 -10.91 39.05
C LEU A 132 -31.31 -11.45 40.47
N LEU A 133 -30.07 -11.64 40.87
CA LEU A 133 -29.70 -12.11 42.23
C LEU A 133 -30.04 -11.10 43.34
N GLN A 134 -30.40 -9.85 43.03
CA GLN A 134 -30.86 -8.85 44.00
C GLN A 134 -32.29 -9.10 44.44
N ASP A 135 -33.02 -10.01 43.78
CA ASP A 135 -34.37 -10.38 44.16
C ASP A 135 -34.32 -11.36 45.35
N ASP A 136 -34.87 -10.94 46.49
CA ASP A 136 -34.92 -11.73 47.72
C ASP A 136 -35.95 -12.86 47.65
N THR A 137 -36.81 -12.91 46.65
CA THR A 137 -37.86 -13.93 46.49
C THR A 137 -37.40 -15.17 45.73
N LEU A 138 -36.16 -15.18 45.23
CA LEU A 138 -35.60 -16.30 44.48
C LEU A 138 -35.47 -17.58 45.31
N SER A 139 -35.87 -18.71 44.69
CA SER A 139 -35.57 -20.05 45.25
C SER A 139 -34.06 -20.30 45.30
N ALA A 140 -33.64 -21.28 46.15
CA ALA A 140 -32.25 -21.68 46.25
C ALA A 140 -31.72 -22.25 44.92
N GLU A 141 -32.56 -22.95 44.19
CA GLU A 141 -32.22 -23.50 42.85
C GLU A 141 -32.00 -22.41 41.81
N GLU A 142 -32.86 -21.41 41.74
CA GLU A 142 -32.69 -20.28 40.83
C GLU A 142 -31.44 -19.47 41.16
N ARG A 143 -31.22 -19.18 42.44
CA ARG A 143 -30.02 -18.48 42.91
C ARG A 143 -28.73 -19.21 42.49
N ASN A 144 -28.69 -20.51 42.71
CA ASN A 144 -27.52 -21.34 42.30
C ASN A 144 -27.34 -21.35 40.79
N SER A 145 -28.41 -21.48 40.02
CA SER A 145 -28.36 -21.41 38.53
C SER A 145 -27.75 -20.10 38.05
N TYR A 146 -28.18 -18.94 38.61
CA TYR A 146 -27.66 -17.64 38.24
C TYR A 146 -26.18 -17.48 38.61
N ILE A 147 -25.75 -17.98 39.77
CA ILE A 147 -24.36 -18.01 40.19
C ILE A 147 -23.52 -18.82 39.19
N GLU A 148 -23.98 -20.01 38.79
CA GLU A 148 -23.28 -20.82 37.80
C GLU A 148 -23.13 -20.13 36.43
N ARG A 149 -24.14 -19.42 35.99
CA ARG A 149 -24.09 -18.61 34.75
C ARG A 149 -23.05 -17.48 34.84
N ILE A 150 -22.97 -16.80 35.98
CA ILE A 150 -21.93 -15.77 36.23
C ILE A 150 -20.55 -16.39 36.21
N LEU A 151 -20.33 -17.50 36.90
CA LEU A 151 -19.04 -18.20 36.95
C LEU A 151 -18.62 -18.69 35.55
N SER A 152 -19.56 -19.25 34.78
CA SER A 152 -19.29 -19.67 33.39
C SER A 152 -18.87 -18.50 32.50
N SER A 153 -19.59 -17.36 32.58
CA SER A 153 -19.28 -16.15 31.83
C SER A 153 -17.93 -15.55 32.24
N SER A 154 -17.59 -15.57 33.52
CA SER A 154 -16.30 -15.13 34.05
C SER A 154 -15.14 -16.00 33.55
N ARG A 155 -15.31 -17.33 33.53
CA ARG A 155 -14.30 -18.26 32.97
C ARG A 155 -14.08 -18.02 31.48
N ARG A 156 -15.16 -17.76 30.73
CA ARG A 156 -15.07 -17.41 29.30
C ARG A 156 -14.26 -16.12 29.08
N LEU A 157 -14.49 -15.08 29.90
CA LEU A 157 -13.69 -13.85 29.86
C LEU A 157 -12.20 -14.08 30.14
N SER A 158 -11.90 -14.90 31.15
CA SER A 158 -10.52 -15.26 31.50
C SER A 158 -9.81 -15.96 30.34
N THR A 159 -10.49 -16.92 29.69
CA THR A 159 -9.95 -17.61 28.52
C THR A 159 -9.72 -16.65 27.35
N LEU A 160 -10.67 -15.78 27.06
CA LEU A 160 -10.55 -14.79 25.99
C LEU A 160 -9.38 -13.84 26.23
N SER A 161 -9.22 -13.34 27.45
CA SER A 161 -8.08 -12.51 27.85
C SER A 161 -6.74 -13.24 27.68
N GLY A 162 -6.68 -14.52 28.07
CA GLY A 162 -5.49 -15.36 27.89
C GLY A 162 -5.11 -15.53 26.41
N ASN A 163 -6.10 -15.76 25.55
CA ASN A 163 -5.88 -15.88 24.11
C ASN A 163 -5.35 -14.58 23.50
N ILE A 164 -5.89 -13.42 23.88
CA ILE A 164 -5.43 -12.11 23.40
C ILE A 164 -3.98 -11.85 23.85
N LEU A 165 -3.64 -12.15 25.10
CA LEU A 165 -2.27 -12.02 25.61
C LEU A 165 -1.30 -12.97 24.88
N MET A 166 -1.74 -14.18 24.52
CA MET A 166 -0.94 -15.10 23.72
C MET A 166 -0.66 -14.57 22.32
N ILE A 167 -1.71 -14.02 21.63
CA ILE A 167 -1.55 -13.39 20.31
C ILE A 167 -0.56 -12.22 20.41
N SER A 168 -0.74 -11.34 21.40
CA SER A 168 0.16 -10.19 21.59
C SER A 168 1.61 -10.61 21.85
N ARG A 169 1.83 -11.70 22.55
CA ARG A 169 3.20 -12.25 22.76
C ARG A 169 3.78 -12.81 21.48
N LEU A 170 2.99 -13.48 20.64
CA LEU A 170 3.45 -14.01 19.34
C LEU A 170 3.81 -12.88 18.37
N GLU A 171 3.08 -11.78 18.38
CA GLU A 171 3.39 -10.62 17.55
C GLU A 171 4.71 -9.92 17.95
N HIS A 172 5.10 -9.98 19.23
CA HIS A 172 6.33 -9.37 19.74
C HIS A 172 7.54 -10.33 19.79
N GLN A 173 7.32 -11.62 19.63
CA GLN A 173 8.42 -12.57 19.48
C GLN A 173 8.90 -12.52 18.03
N GLU A 174 10.14 -12.09 17.82
CA GLU A 174 10.88 -12.49 16.62
C GLU A 174 10.85 -14.02 16.58
N ILE A 175 10.04 -14.57 15.68
CA ILE A 175 10.02 -16.02 15.44
C ILE A 175 11.38 -16.35 14.83
N ILE A 176 12.34 -16.67 15.68
CA ILE A 176 13.52 -17.42 15.26
C ILE A 176 12.95 -18.83 15.01
N PRO A 177 12.82 -19.28 13.75
CA PRO A 177 12.35 -20.63 13.49
C PRO A 177 13.45 -21.58 14.01
N ASP A 178 13.22 -22.12 15.19
CA ASP A 178 14.02 -23.26 15.69
C ASP A 178 13.66 -24.44 14.77
N LYS A 179 14.47 -24.63 13.73
CA LYS A 179 14.34 -25.74 12.78
C LYS A 179 14.78 -27.01 13.47
N THR A 180 13.93 -27.55 14.31
CA THR A 180 14.09 -28.93 14.82
C THR A 180 13.65 -29.87 13.70
N TYR A 181 14.63 -30.57 13.12
CA TYR A 181 14.35 -31.64 12.15
C TYR A 181 13.76 -32.83 12.92
N TYR A 182 12.49 -33.13 12.69
CA TYR A 182 11.88 -34.37 13.10
C TYR A 182 12.05 -35.39 11.97
N ASN A 183 12.67 -36.53 12.31
CA ASN A 183 12.71 -37.69 11.43
C ASN A 183 11.31 -38.30 11.40
N LEU A 184 10.66 -38.34 10.26
CA LEU A 184 9.31 -38.90 10.06
C LEU A 184 9.34 -40.43 9.76
N ASP A 185 10.48 -41.09 9.91
CA ASP A 185 10.69 -42.50 9.60
C ASP A 185 10.73 -43.37 10.85
N GLU A 186 9.83 -43.16 11.83
CA GLU A 186 9.51 -44.12 12.90
C GLU A 186 7.99 -44.32 13.00
#